data_abbdb39d3d5b8eb0b77965b7c08bd766
#
_entry.id   abbdb39d3d5b8eb0b77965b7c08bd766
#
_cell.length_a   1.000
_cell.length_b   1.000
_cell.length_c   1.000
_cell.angle_alpha   90.00
_cell.angle_beta   90.00
_cell.angle_gamma   90.00
#
_symmetry.space_group_name_H-M   'P 1'
#
loop_
_entity.id
_entity.type
_entity.pdbx_description
1 polymer ?
#
loop_
_entity_poly.entity_id
_entity_poly.type
_entity_poly.pdbx_seq_one_letter_code
_entity_poly.pdbx_strand_id
1 'polypeptide(L)'
;MEKQALVDKLNRDLADEHAAIIRYLVHGYMEGEDTPLGSSLISISREEMWHMHWLGMIIGELGGEPNFTPAPYPHDPTSRATMLRSYVEYEGKLIPHYNGEADTIDNSHIKRVLQREAWESAIHARKFQRKLDKLSTEEAAGLPGEESELPKEFLNILQSEVTSKYTEMLQHIRTSWLFQKDEIMGWKIMDQAMEKMKQLAHFAEDIAENGVAPKFKHGVIDTSHAIGIALKKALEDVQSERDRHIILKEDSEIKKHSGLVINLDLTIKQEDYQAAELKDWGKEK
;
A
#
# COMPACT_ATOMS: atom_id res chain seq x y z
N MET A 1 24.93 -9.37 -15.30
CA MET A 1 23.72 -10.20 -15.01
C MET A 1 22.77 -10.09 -16.20
N GLU A 2 22.14 -11.19 -16.60
CA GLU A 2 21.07 -11.20 -17.61
C GLU A 2 19.91 -10.30 -17.18
N LYS A 3 19.33 -9.53 -18.12
CA LYS A 3 18.29 -8.53 -17.84
C LYS A 3 17.06 -9.15 -17.11
N GLN A 4 16.57 -10.30 -17.60
CA GLN A 4 15.43 -10.97 -16.97
C GLN A 4 15.72 -11.43 -15.55
N ALA A 5 16.91 -11.98 -15.32
CA ALA A 5 17.33 -12.39 -13.97
C ALA A 5 17.39 -11.22 -12.98
N LEU A 6 17.76 -10.02 -13.48
CA LEU A 6 17.71 -8.79 -12.67
C LEU A 6 16.27 -8.36 -12.37
N VAL A 7 15.39 -8.37 -13.36
CA VAL A 7 13.95 -8.07 -13.17
C VAL A 7 13.32 -9.03 -12.15
N ASP A 8 13.62 -10.34 -12.25
CA ASP A 8 13.09 -11.35 -11.33
C ASP A 8 13.60 -11.13 -9.89
N LYS A 9 14.85 -10.65 -9.75
CA LYS A 9 15.44 -10.32 -8.46
C LYS A 9 14.76 -9.11 -7.83
N LEU A 10 14.67 -8.00 -8.56
CA LEU A 10 14.00 -6.78 -8.09
C LEU A 10 12.51 -6.98 -7.79
N ASN A 11 11.84 -7.91 -8.47
CA ASN A 11 10.46 -8.27 -8.16
C ASN A 11 10.34 -9.06 -6.84
N ARG A 12 11.34 -9.79 -6.41
CA ARG A 12 11.35 -10.39 -5.07
C ARG A 12 11.52 -9.33 -4.00
N ASP A 13 12.44 -8.39 -4.22
CA ASP A 13 12.65 -7.26 -3.32
C ASP A 13 11.38 -6.40 -3.21
N LEU A 14 10.75 -6.09 -4.33
CA LEU A 14 9.47 -5.37 -4.37
C LEU A 14 8.37 -6.12 -3.59
N ALA A 15 8.33 -7.45 -3.65
CA ALA A 15 7.37 -8.26 -2.90
C ALA A 15 7.64 -8.22 -1.38
N ASP A 16 8.90 -8.16 -0.97
CA ASP A 16 9.31 -8.02 0.43
C ASP A 16 8.93 -6.64 0.99
N GLU A 17 9.21 -5.56 0.27
CA GLU A 17 8.80 -4.19 0.64
C GLU A 17 7.28 -4.06 0.71
N HIS A 18 6.56 -4.62 -0.27
CA HIS A 18 5.11 -4.64 -0.28
C HIS A 18 4.52 -5.36 0.94
N ALA A 19 5.14 -6.47 1.35
CA ALA A 19 4.74 -7.21 2.56
C ALA A 19 4.97 -6.39 3.84
N ALA A 20 6.09 -5.65 3.92
CA ALA A 20 6.40 -4.75 5.02
C ALA A 20 5.40 -3.60 5.12
N ILE A 21 5.08 -2.93 4.00
CA ILE A 21 4.06 -1.88 3.92
C ILE A 21 2.74 -2.36 4.53
N ILE A 22 2.21 -3.48 4.03
CA ILE A 22 0.93 -4.03 4.49
C ILE A 22 0.99 -4.34 5.99
N ARG A 23 2.08 -4.96 6.45
CA ARG A 23 2.24 -5.36 7.85
C ARG A 23 2.24 -4.16 8.78
N TYR A 24 3.00 -3.13 8.44
CA TYR A 24 3.12 -1.94 9.29
C TYR A 24 1.84 -1.09 9.25
N LEU A 25 1.17 -0.99 8.09
CA LEU A 25 -0.13 -0.30 8.00
C LEU A 25 -1.20 -0.98 8.84
N VAL A 26 -1.37 -2.32 8.70
CA VAL A 26 -2.38 -3.06 9.46
C VAL A 26 -2.14 -2.89 10.97
N HIS A 27 -0.90 -3.07 11.43
CA HIS A 27 -0.59 -2.90 12.85
C HIS A 27 -0.75 -1.44 13.28
N GLY A 28 -0.34 -0.48 12.45
CA GLY A 28 -0.47 0.95 12.72
C GLY A 28 -1.92 1.39 12.90
N TYR A 29 -2.81 0.94 12.03
CA TYR A 29 -4.25 1.22 12.16
C TYR A 29 -4.85 0.56 13.39
N MET A 30 -4.48 -0.69 13.71
CA MET A 30 -4.94 -1.38 14.91
C MET A 30 -4.46 -0.72 16.22
N GLU A 31 -3.31 -0.07 16.22
CA GLU A 31 -2.80 0.70 17.37
C GLU A 31 -3.44 2.10 17.48
N GLY A 32 -4.05 2.59 16.40
CA GLY A 32 -4.54 3.96 16.25
C GLY A 32 -3.44 4.92 15.78
N GLU A 33 -3.72 5.70 14.75
CA GLU A 33 -2.75 6.60 14.12
C GLU A 33 -2.29 7.76 15.01
N ASP A 34 -3.07 8.14 16.00
CA ASP A 34 -2.80 9.16 17.01
C ASP A 34 -1.93 8.65 18.18
N THR A 35 -1.72 7.33 18.28
CA THR A 35 -0.82 6.75 19.27
C THR A 35 0.65 6.86 18.84
N PRO A 36 1.61 6.93 19.80
CA PRO A 36 3.03 6.98 19.45
C PRO A 36 3.54 5.75 18.69
N LEU A 37 2.93 4.57 18.88
CA LEU A 37 3.30 3.35 18.17
C LEU A 37 2.64 3.31 16.79
N GLY A 38 1.32 3.52 16.70
CA GLY A 38 0.60 3.53 15.45
C GLY A 38 1.14 4.55 14.46
N SER A 39 1.30 5.82 14.90
CA SER A 39 1.92 6.88 14.08
C SER A 39 3.32 6.51 13.56
N SER A 40 4.13 5.83 14.40
CA SER A 40 5.48 5.39 13.98
C SER A 40 5.42 4.27 12.95
N LEU A 41 4.52 3.31 13.09
CA LEU A 41 4.31 2.21 12.14
C LEU A 41 3.85 2.74 10.78
N ILE A 42 2.86 3.64 10.77
CA ILE A 42 2.37 4.30 9.56
C ILE A 42 3.48 5.13 8.89
N SER A 43 4.31 5.84 9.68
CA SER A 43 5.45 6.57 9.13
C SER A 43 6.46 5.67 8.45
N ILE A 44 6.81 4.54 9.06
CA ILE A 44 7.75 3.57 8.47
C ILE A 44 7.14 2.95 7.22
N SER A 45 5.85 2.57 7.23
CA SER A 45 5.21 2.02 6.02
C SER A 45 5.27 3.00 4.83
N ARG A 46 5.22 4.32 5.08
CA ARG A 46 5.40 5.34 4.02
C ARG A 46 6.84 5.40 3.51
N GLU A 47 7.83 5.12 4.36
CA GLU A 47 9.23 5.00 3.93
C GLU A 47 9.39 3.76 3.03
N GLU A 48 8.78 2.59 3.37
CA GLU A 48 8.78 1.39 2.53
C GLU A 48 8.03 1.58 1.20
N MET A 49 7.00 2.44 1.15
CA MET A 49 6.35 2.80 -0.11
C MET A 49 7.32 3.47 -1.11
N TRP A 50 8.32 4.21 -0.62
CA TRP A 50 9.37 4.76 -1.47
C TRP A 50 10.32 3.68 -1.98
N HIS A 51 10.67 2.66 -1.17
CA HIS A 51 11.46 1.52 -1.61
C HIS A 51 10.74 0.78 -2.73
N MET A 52 9.48 0.41 -2.51
CA MET A 52 8.63 -0.21 -3.51
C MET A 52 8.53 0.65 -4.79
N HIS A 53 8.42 1.97 -4.66
CA HIS A 53 8.37 2.88 -5.79
C HIS A 53 9.66 2.84 -6.62
N TRP A 54 10.83 2.93 -5.99
CA TRP A 54 12.11 2.90 -6.71
C TRP A 54 12.35 1.57 -7.41
N LEU A 55 12.07 0.46 -6.75
CA LEU A 55 12.17 -0.88 -7.35
C LEU A 55 11.23 -1.02 -8.56
N GLY A 56 9.97 -0.61 -8.41
CA GLY A 56 9.00 -0.67 -9.50
C GLY A 56 9.37 0.21 -10.71
N MET A 57 9.90 1.41 -10.45
CA MET A 57 10.42 2.29 -11.50
C MET A 57 11.56 1.62 -12.27
N ILE A 58 12.53 1.03 -11.57
CA ILE A 58 13.67 0.33 -12.19
C ILE A 58 13.18 -0.88 -12.98
N ILE A 59 12.23 -1.66 -12.47
CA ILE A 59 11.63 -2.79 -13.19
C ILE A 59 11.00 -2.30 -14.50
N GLY A 60 10.23 -1.20 -14.45
CA GLY A 60 9.63 -0.58 -15.64
C GLY A 60 10.68 -0.08 -16.64
N GLU A 61 11.74 0.58 -16.21
CA GLU A 61 12.87 1.02 -17.05
C GLU A 61 13.59 -0.15 -17.74
N LEU A 62 13.71 -1.25 -17.03
CA LEU A 62 14.22 -2.51 -17.59
C LEU A 62 13.21 -3.16 -18.55
N GLY A 63 12.02 -2.62 -18.73
CA GLY A 63 10.93 -3.20 -19.54
C GLY A 63 10.39 -4.50 -18.95
N GLY A 64 10.49 -4.66 -17.62
CA GLY A 64 9.87 -5.72 -16.85
C GLY A 64 8.44 -5.38 -16.44
N GLU A 65 7.74 -6.35 -15.86
CA GLU A 65 6.42 -6.18 -15.27
C GLU A 65 6.54 -6.23 -13.75
N PRO A 66 6.14 -5.17 -13.01
CA PRO A 66 6.11 -5.18 -11.55
C PRO A 66 5.09 -6.19 -11.01
N ASN A 67 5.50 -7.01 -10.04
CA ASN A 67 4.64 -7.99 -9.40
C ASN A 67 4.14 -7.47 -8.04
N PHE A 68 2.85 -7.25 -7.91
CA PHE A 68 2.21 -6.77 -6.68
C PHE A 68 1.79 -7.86 -5.69
N THR A 69 2.20 -9.12 -5.90
CA THR A 69 1.96 -10.18 -4.91
C THR A 69 2.93 -9.99 -3.75
N PRO A 70 2.45 -9.65 -2.54
CA PRO A 70 3.35 -9.47 -1.40
C PRO A 70 4.00 -10.79 -0.99
N ALA A 71 5.25 -10.73 -0.56
CA ALA A 71 5.93 -11.88 0.02
C ALA A 71 5.30 -12.27 1.37
N PRO A 72 5.52 -13.51 1.86
CA PRO A 72 5.18 -13.85 3.22
C PRO A 72 5.95 -12.99 4.22
N TYR A 73 5.25 -12.33 5.14
CA TYR A 73 5.87 -11.59 6.23
C TYR A 73 5.81 -12.40 7.52
N PRO A 74 6.88 -13.07 7.95
CA PRO A 74 6.90 -13.84 9.18
C PRO A 74 6.84 -12.89 10.38
N HIS A 75 5.82 -13.05 11.22
CA HIS A 75 5.67 -12.31 12.46
C HIS A 75 4.99 -13.17 13.51
N ASP A 76 5.24 -12.88 14.78
CA ASP A 76 4.59 -13.52 15.92
C ASP A 76 3.49 -12.57 16.45
N PRO A 77 2.19 -12.88 16.21
CA PRO A 77 1.08 -12.03 16.62
C PRO A 77 0.64 -12.22 18.08
N THR A 78 1.39 -12.97 18.90
CA THR A 78 0.95 -13.35 20.26
C THR A 78 0.97 -12.21 21.26
N SER A 79 1.74 -11.16 20.99
CA SER A 79 1.76 -9.93 21.79
C SER A 79 2.36 -8.76 20.99
N ARG A 80 2.15 -7.54 21.45
CA ARG A 80 2.78 -6.35 20.90
C ARG A 80 4.30 -6.44 20.91
N ALA A 81 4.88 -7.00 21.97
CA ALA A 81 6.32 -7.19 22.08
C ALA A 81 6.87 -8.21 21.07
N THR A 82 6.18 -9.35 20.87
CA THR A 82 6.62 -10.36 19.89
C THR A 82 6.46 -9.86 18.47
N MET A 83 5.42 -9.10 18.17
CA MET A 83 5.25 -8.44 16.87
C MET A 83 6.43 -7.50 16.58
N LEU A 84 6.77 -6.60 17.51
CA LEU A 84 7.89 -5.67 17.32
C LEU A 84 9.25 -6.39 17.20
N ARG A 85 9.49 -7.49 17.94
CA ARG A 85 10.70 -8.32 17.73
C ARG A 85 10.76 -8.90 16.33
N SER A 86 9.63 -9.40 15.82
CA SER A 86 9.54 -9.91 14.46
C SER A 86 9.94 -8.84 13.42
N TYR A 87 9.55 -7.58 13.65
CA TYR A 87 9.93 -6.47 12.78
C TYR A 87 11.42 -6.15 12.84
N VAL A 88 11.99 -6.11 14.05
CA VAL A 88 13.45 -5.95 14.24
C VAL A 88 14.23 -7.05 13.50
N GLU A 89 13.76 -8.30 13.60
CA GLU A 89 14.39 -9.44 12.93
C GLU A 89 14.23 -9.39 11.41
N TYR A 90 13.06 -8.99 10.92
CA TYR A 90 12.79 -8.89 9.49
C TYR A 90 13.69 -7.83 8.85
N GLU A 91 13.66 -6.62 9.36
CA GLU A 91 14.53 -5.52 8.88
C GLU A 91 16.01 -5.89 8.99
N GLY A 92 16.41 -6.53 10.10
CA GLY A 92 17.78 -7.00 10.28
C GLY A 92 18.25 -8.00 9.22
N LYS A 93 17.34 -8.80 8.63
CA LYS A 93 17.64 -9.73 7.54
C LYS A 93 17.76 -9.04 6.18
N LEU A 94 17.02 -7.96 5.95
CA LEU A 94 17.07 -7.21 4.69
C LEU A 94 18.43 -6.51 4.50
N ILE A 95 19.10 -6.09 5.57
CA ILE A 95 20.40 -5.39 5.50
C ILE A 95 21.45 -6.19 4.72
N PRO A 96 21.83 -7.44 5.12
CA PRO A 96 22.79 -8.23 4.36
C PRO A 96 22.24 -8.68 3.01
N HIS A 97 20.92 -8.84 2.86
CA HIS A 97 20.27 -9.20 1.61
C HIS A 97 20.54 -8.14 0.55
N TYR A 98 20.10 -6.90 0.76
CA TYR A 98 20.27 -5.81 -0.21
C TYR A 98 21.72 -5.45 -0.48
N ASN A 99 22.60 -5.47 0.54
CA ASN A 99 24.03 -5.25 0.32
C ASN A 99 24.65 -6.37 -0.54
N GLY A 100 24.31 -7.64 -0.28
CA GLY A 100 24.78 -8.77 -1.07
C GLY A 100 24.30 -8.71 -2.52
N GLU A 101 23.08 -8.26 -2.76
CA GLU A 101 22.57 -8.05 -4.12
C GLU A 101 23.27 -6.89 -4.82
N ALA A 102 23.42 -5.76 -4.15
CA ALA A 102 24.14 -4.60 -4.66
C ALA A 102 25.56 -4.95 -5.11
N ASP A 103 26.26 -5.86 -4.43
CA ASP A 103 27.60 -6.29 -4.79
C ASP A 103 27.66 -7.10 -6.09
N THR A 104 26.55 -7.68 -6.54
CA THR A 104 26.45 -8.45 -7.80
C THR A 104 26.01 -7.61 -9.00
N ILE A 105 25.68 -6.35 -8.82
CA ILE A 105 25.10 -5.47 -9.84
C ILE A 105 26.11 -4.41 -10.28
N ASP A 106 26.35 -4.31 -11.59
CA ASP A 106 27.28 -3.32 -12.17
C ASP A 106 26.63 -1.93 -12.34
N ASN A 107 25.30 -1.88 -12.51
CA ASN A 107 24.59 -0.62 -12.68
C ASN A 107 24.63 0.20 -11.39
N SER A 108 25.33 1.34 -11.43
CA SER A 108 25.54 2.19 -10.25
C SER A 108 24.26 2.81 -9.67
N HIS A 109 23.24 3.04 -10.51
CA HIS A 109 21.96 3.54 -10.05
C HIS A 109 21.22 2.50 -9.22
N ILE A 110 21.08 1.28 -9.74
CA ILE A 110 20.42 0.17 -9.04
C ILE A 110 21.18 -0.19 -7.77
N LYS A 111 22.50 -0.29 -7.86
CA LYS A 111 23.36 -0.53 -6.69
C LYS A 111 23.12 0.48 -5.58
N ARG A 112 23.03 1.77 -5.92
CA ARG A 112 22.78 2.84 -4.94
C ARG A 112 21.40 2.71 -4.30
N VAL A 113 20.37 2.33 -5.05
CA VAL A 113 19.01 2.11 -4.51
C VAL A 113 19.04 1.00 -3.47
N LEU A 114 19.55 -0.18 -3.81
CA LEU A 114 19.63 -1.32 -2.88
C LEU A 114 20.48 -1.01 -1.64
N GLN A 115 21.62 -0.29 -1.79
CA GLN A 115 22.40 0.13 -0.62
C GLN A 115 21.67 1.13 0.27
N ARG A 116 20.80 1.96 -0.31
CA ARG A 116 19.96 2.87 0.45
C ARG A 116 18.89 2.10 1.22
N GLU A 117 18.21 1.14 0.60
CA GLU A 117 17.24 0.26 1.25
C GLU A 117 17.89 -0.50 2.41
N ALA A 118 19.07 -1.09 2.23
CA ALA A 118 19.83 -1.71 3.32
C ALA A 118 20.09 -0.77 4.50
N TRP A 119 20.42 0.49 4.22
CA TRP A 119 20.70 1.48 5.25
C TRP A 119 19.41 1.93 5.97
N GLU A 120 18.31 2.12 5.23
CA GLU A 120 17.02 2.50 5.79
C GLU A 120 16.41 1.35 6.61
N SER A 121 16.53 0.09 6.19
CA SER A 121 16.18 -1.09 7.01
C SER A 121 16.93 -1.12 8.35
N ALA A 122 18.21 -0.71 8.36
CA ALA A 122 18.95 -0.60 9.62
C ALA A 122 18.39 0.51 10.54
N ILE A 123 17.84 1.57 9.99
CA ILE A 123 17.15 2.62 10.74
C ILE A 123 15.82 2.09 11.27
N HIS A 124 15.03 1.38 10.45
CA HIS A 124 13.74 0.80 10.83
C HIS A 124 13.90 -0.21 11.97
N ALA A 125 14.85 -1.13 11.85
CA ALA A 125 15.19 -2.06 12.94
C ALA A 125 15.48 -1.32 14.26
N ARG A 126 16.24 -0.22 14.23
CA ARG A 126 16.52 0.60 15.41
C ARG A 126 15.30 1.34 15.93
N LYS A 127 14.43 1.85 15.04
CA LYS A 127 13.17 2.49 15.42
C LYS A 127 12.27 1.49 16.15
N PHE A 128 12.09 0.27 15.61
CA PHE A 128 11.31 -0.80 16.25
C PHE A 128 11.91 -1.27 17.58
N GLN A 129 13.24 -1.45 17.65
CA GLN A 129 13.91 -1.81 18.89
C GLN A 129 13.67 -0.75 19.99
N ARG A 130 13.79 0.53 19.67
CA ARG A 130 13.51 1.62 20.62
C ARG A 130 12.05 1.66 21.09
N LYS A 131 11.11 1.26 20.24
CA LYS A 131 9.70 1.13 20.65
C LYS A 131 9.53 -0.05 21.59
N LEU A 132 10.11 -1.19 21.24
CA LEU A 132 10.10 -2.39 22.09
C LEU A 132 10.69 -2.12 23.49
N ASP A 133 11.84 -1.43 23.56
CA ASP A 133 12.53 -1.11 24.82
C ASP A 133 11.73 -0.14 25.71
N LYS A 134 10.76 0.58 25.15
CA LYS A 134 9.94 1.56 25.89
C LYS A 134 8.60 1.01 26.36
N LEU A 135 8.20 -0.18 25.90
CA LEU A 135 6.94 -0.78 26.34
C LEU A 135 7.00 -1.10 27.84
N SER A 136 5.97 -0.72 28.57
CA SER A 136 5.71 -1.26 29.90
C SER A 136 5.39 -2.75 29.82
N THR A 137 5.45 -3.47 30.95
CA THR A 137 5.13 -4.90 30.98
C THR A 137 3.69 -5.19 30.50
N GLU A 138 2.76 -4.32 30.86
CA GLU A 138 1.35 -4.44 30.45
C GLU A 138 1.17 -4.19 28.95
N GLU A 139 1.72 -3.12 28.42
CA GLU A 139 1.69 -2.82 26.99
C GLU A 139 2.36 -3.92 26.16
N ALA A 140 3.46 -4.47 26.63
CA ALA A 140 4.20 -5.53 25.96
C ALA A 140 3.40 -6.82 25.80
N ALA A 141 2.56 -7.15 26.78
CA ALA A 141 1.71 -8.34 26.78
C ALA A 141 0.39 -8.14 26.00
N GLY A 142 -0.04 -6.90 25.83
CA GLY A 142 -1.28 -6.56 25.12
C GLY A 142 -1.21 -6.82 23.63
N LEU A 143 -2.39 -6.93 23.02
CA LEU A 143 -2.61 -6.93 21.58
C LEU A 143 -3.47 -5.72 21.21
N PRO A 144 -3.27 -5.13 20.04
CA PRO A 144 -4.20 -4.15 19.53
C PRO A 144 -5.51 -4.84 19.09
N GLY A 145 -6.63 -4.20 19.35
CA GLY A 145 -7.94 -4.61 18.91
C GLY A 145 -8.75 -5.38 19.97
N GLU A 146 -10.00 -5.04 20.02
CA GLU A 146 -11.05 -5.72 20.79
C GLU A 146 -11.96 -6.50 19.83
N GLU A 147 -12.93 -7.26 20.34
CA GLU A 147 -13.96 -7.88 19.51
C GLU A 147 -14.79 -6.80 18.82
N SER A 148 -15.04 -6.97 17.51
CA SER A 148 -15.80 -6.02 16.72
C SER A 148 -17.28 -5.99 17.14
N GLU A 149 -17.78 -4.79 17.40
CA GLU A 149 -19.21 -4.53 17.59
C GLU A 149 -19.98 -4.32 16.26
N LEU A 150 -19.28 -4.25 15.13
CA LEU A 150 -19.89 -4.04 13.82
C LEU A 150 -20.68 -5.25 13.34
N PRO A 151 -21.88 -5.04 12.77
CA PRO A 151 -22.58 -6.10 12.05
C PRO A 151 -21.69 -6.68 10.94
N LYS A 152 -21.69 -8.01 10.82
CA LYS A 152 -20.85 -8.72 9.84
C LYS A 152 -21.07 -8.24 8.40
N GLU A 153 -22.30 -7.90 8.05
CA GLU A 153 -22.63 -7.38 6.71
C GLU A 153 -21.97 -6.03 6.47
N PHE A 154 -22.01 -5.15 7.46
CA PHE A 154 -21.35 -3.85 7.39
C PHE A 154 -19.83 -3.98 7.28
N LEU A 155 -19.21 -4.84 8.09
CA LEU A 155 -17.78 -5.15 8.00
C LEU A 155 -17.40 -5.67 6.60
N ASN A 156 -18.24 -6.52 5.99
CA ASN A 156 -18.01 -7.01 4.64
C ASN A 156 -18.07 -5.89 3.59
N ILE A 157 -18.94 -4.91 3.76
CA ILE A 157 -18.99 -3.73 2.88
C ILE A 157 -17.68 -2.95 2.99
N LEU A 158 -17.26 -2.56 4.19
CA LEU A 158 -16.00 -1.84 4.40
C LEU A 158 -14.80 -2.60 3.82
N GLN A 159 -14.73 -3.91 4.06
CA GLN A 159 -13.64 -4.75 3.53
C GLN A 159 -13.67 -4.85 1.99
N SER A 160 -14.84 -4.81 1.37
CA SER A 160 -14.98 -4.73 -0.09
C SER A 160 -14.44 -3.42 -0.63
N GLU A 161 -14.72 -2.29 0.05
CA GLU A 161 -14.17 -0.97 -0.30
C GLU A 161 -12.64 -0.95 -0.21
N VAL A 162 -12.07 -1.48 0.89
CA VAL A 162 -10.61 -1.64 1.04
C VAL A 162 -10.03 -2.41 -0.14
N THR A 163 -10.66 -3.53 -0.52
CA THR A 163 -10.18 -4.37 -1.64
C THR A 163 -10.25 -3.64 -2.98
N SER A 164 -11.33 -2.91 -3.24
CA SER A 164 -11.52 -2.14 -4.47
C SER A 164 -10.50 -1.03 -4.59
N LYS A 165 -10.42 -0.16 -3.57
CA LYS A 165 -9.49 0.98 -3.58
C LYS A 165 -8.02 0.55 -3.60
N TYR A 166 -7.69 -0.56 -2.95
CA TYR A 166 -6.35 -1.13 -3.00
C TYR A 166 -6.00 -1.63 -4.42
N THR A 167 -6.93 -2.28 -5.09
CA THR A 167 -6.75 -2.72 -6.48
C THR A 167 -6.53 -1.54 -7.43
N GLU A 168 -7.37 -0.51 -7.33
CA GLU A 168 -7.26 0.70 -8.16
C GLU A 168 -5.94 1.45 -7.91
N MET A 169 -5.54 1.59 -6.64
CA MET A 169 -4.26 2.19 -6.25
C MET A 169 -3.09 1.47 -6.91
N LEU A 170 -3.02 0.14 -6.77
CA LEU A 170 -1.95 -0.66 -7.37
C LEU A 170 -1.97 -0.59 -8.91
N GLN A 171 -3.15 -0.57 -9.52
CA GLN A 171 -3.30 -0.39 -10.96
C GLN A 171 -2.72 0.94 -11.44
N HIS A 172 -2.99 2.03 -10.74
CA HIS A 172 -2.46 3.36 -11.08
C HIS A 172 -0.94 3.43 -10.85
N ILE A 173 -0.45 2.87 -9.74
CA ILE A 173 0.99 2.76 -9.47
C ILE A 173 1.70 2.02 -10.61
N ARG A 174 1.21 0.84 -11.00
CA ARG A 174 1.76 0.08 -12.13
C ARG A 174 1.77 0.91 -13.41
N THR A 175 0.65 1.54 -13.72
CA THR A 175 0.53 2.34 -14.93
C THR A 175 1.54 3.48 -14.95
N SER A 176 1.72 4.18 -13.81
CA SER A 176 2.71 5.26 -13.69
C SER A 176 4.14 4.76 -13.94
N TRP A 177 4.51 3.59 -13.42
CA TRP A 177 5.85 3.02 -13.58
C TRP A 177 6.15 2.57 -15.00
N LEU A 178 5.16 2.02 -15.70
CA LEU A 178 5.35 1.54 -17.07
C LEU A 178 5.41 2.65 -18.11
N PHE A 179 4.75 3.78 -17.83
CA PHE A 179 4.66 4.90 -18.76
C PHE A 179 5.48 6.14 -18.35
N GLN A 180 6.46 5.96 -17.50
CA GLN A 180 7.32 7.03 -16.97
C GLN A 180 8.17 7.77 -18.03
N LYS A 181 8.30 7.25 -19.27
CA LYS A 181 8.94 7.98 -20.39
C LYS A 181 8.22 9.29 -20.73
N ASP A 182 6.94 9.39 -20.36
CA ASP A 182 6.18 10.62 -20.30
C ASP A 182 6.10 11.05 -18.84
N GLU A 183 7.10 11.75 -18.34
CA GLU A 183 7.24 12.11 -16.92
C GLU A 183 5.99 12.85 -16.41
N ILE A 184 5.42 13.74 -17.21
CA ILE A 184 4.21 14.51 -16.84
C ILE A 184 3.04 13.56 -16.63
N MET A 185 2.81 12.62 -17.56
CA MET A 185 1.74 11.64 -17.46
C MET A 185 1.97 10.67 -16.31
N GLY A 186 3.21 10.21 -16.12
CA GLY A 186 3.58 9.35 -15.00
C GLY A 186 3.23 9.97 -13.65
N TRP A 187 3.54 11.25 -13.46
CA TRP A 187 3.18 11.99 -12.23
C TRP A 187 1.68 12.17 -12.06
N LYS A 188 0.95 12.53 -13.11
CA LYS A 188 -0.52 12.66 -13.07
C LYS A 188 -1.19 11.35 -12.64
N ILE A 189 -0.74 10.21 -13.17
CA ILE A 189 -1.27 8.90 -12.82
C ILE A 189 -0.90 8.54 -11.37
N MET A 190 0.31 8.89 -10.91
CA MET A 190 0.71 8.69 -9.52
C MET A 190 -0.13 9.53 -8.55
N ASP A 191 -0.48 10.76 -8.89
CA ASP A 191 -1.41 11.58 -8.08
C ASP A 191 -2.75 10.89 -7.90
N GLN A 192 -3.29 10.25 -8.94
CA GLN A 192 -4.52 9.46 -8.82
C GLN A 192 -4.34 8.24 -7.91
N ALA A 193 -3.18 7.57 -7.96
CA ALA A 193 -2.87 6.48 -7.02
C ALA A 193 -2.86 6.98 -5.56
N MET A 194 -2.30 8.16 -5.31
CA MET A 194 -2.28 8.77 -3.97
C MET A 194 -3.68 9.11 -3.46
N GLU A 195 -4.58 9.55 -4.35
CA GLU A 195 -5.98 9.78 -3.97
C GLU A 195 -6.70 8.48 -3.60
N LYS A 196 -6.47 7.39 -4.37
CA LYS A 196 -7.00 6.06 -4.01
C LYS A 196 -6.44 5.56 -2.67
N MET A 197 -5.18 5.85 -2.37
CA MET A 197 -4.57 5.53 -1.06
C MET A 197 -5.27 6.24 0.10
N LYS A 198 -5.63 7.51 -0.05
CA LYS A 198 -6.39 8.25 0.98
C LYS A 198 -7.79 7.65 1.19
N GLN A 199 -8.50 7.32 0.10
CA GLN A 199 -9.81 6.67 0.16
C GLN A 199 -9.72 5.30 0.84
N LEU A 200 -8.70 4.50 0.49
CA LEU A 200 -8.39 3.22 1.12
C LEU A 200 -8.17 3.36 2.63
N ALA A 201 -7.38 4.36 3.04
CA ALA A 201 -7.07 4.59 4.45
C ALA A 201 -8.33 4.81 5.29
N HIS A 202 -9.26 5.65 4.84
CA HIS A 202 -10.52 5.88 5.56
C HIS A 202 -11.31 4.60 5.85
N PHE A 203 -11.46 3.71 4.85
CA PHE A 203 -12.17 2.45 5.07
C PHE A 203 -11.39 1.47 5.94
N ALA A 204 -10.06 1.44 5.82
CA ALA A 204 -9.21 0.57 6.63
C ALA A 204 -9.16 1.02 8.10
N GLU A 205 -9.14 2.32 8.35
CA GLU A 205 -9.23 2.94 9.67
C GLU A 205 -10.58 2.63 10.33
N ASP A 206 -11.70 2.82 9.62
CA ASP A 206 -13.04 2.47 10.11
C ASP A 206 -13.13 0.98 10.55
N ILE A 207 -12.49 0.06 9.81
CA ILE A 207 -12.42 -1.36 10.21
C ILE A 207 -11.59 -1.53 11.48
N ALA A 208 -10.43 -0.89 11.54
CA ALA A 208 -9.47 -1.05 12.63
C ALA A 208 -9.97 -0.42 13.95
N GLU A 209 -10.62 0.74 13.89
CA GLU A 209 -11.26 1.40 15.04
C GLU A 209 -12.35 0.53 15.70
N ASN A 210 -12.91 -0.39 14.92
CA ASN A 210 -13.86 -1.38 15.43
C ASN A 210 -13.21 -2.72 15.80
N GLY A 211 -11.91 -2.75 16.08
CA GLY A 211 -11.20 -3.90 16.62
C GLY A 211 -10.89 -5.01 15.63
N VAL A 212 -11.04 -4.77 14.32
CA VAL A 212 -10.78 -5.77 13.28
C VAL A 212 -9.59 -5.37 12.43
N ALA A 213 -8.67 -6.32 12.19
CA ALA A 213 -7.55 -6.08 11.28
C ALA A 213 -8.04 -5.99 9.82
N PRO A 214 -7.83 -4.86 9.11
CA PRO A 214 -8.18 -4.74 7.71
C PRO A 214 -7.35 -5.70 6.85
N LYS A 215 -7.97 -6.25 5.79
CA LYS A 215 -7.33 -7.23 4.90
C LYS A 215 -7.00 -6.57 3.56
N PHE A 216 -5.72 -6.44 3.28
CA PHE A 216 -5.23 -5.92 2.00
C PHE A 216 -5.11 -7.06 1.00
N LYS A 217 -6.17 -7.22 0.20
CA LYS A 217 -6.22 -8.11 -0.94
C LYS A 217 -6.58 -7.31 -2.17
N HIS A 218 -5.88 -7.51 -3.27
CA HIS A 218 -6.23 -6.88 -4.53
C HIS A 218 -6.91 -7.86 -5.49
N GLY A 219 -7.72 -7.31 -6.39
CA GLY A 219 -8.30 -8.00 -7.52
C GLY A 219 -7.30 -8.16 -8.67
N VAL A 220 -7.82 -8.36 -9.86
CA VAL A 220 -7.01 -8.48 -11.08
C VAL A 220 -6.44 -7.11 -11.45
N ILE A 221 -5.13 -7.05 -11.67
CA ILE A 221 -4.42 -5.89 -12.22
C ILE A 221 -4.34 -6.07 -13.74
N ASP A 222 -4.78 -5.08 -14.50
CA ASP A 222 -4.65 -5.10 -15.97
C ASP A 222 -3.19 -4.92 -16.36
N THR A 223 -2.68 -5.83 -17.18
CA THR A 223 -1.29 -5.86 -17.64
C THR A 223 -1.08 -5.25 -19.03
N SER A 224 -2.03 -4.46 -19.56
CA SER A 224 -1.88 -3.75 -20.82
C SER A 224 -0.63 -2.86 -20.82
N HIS A 225 0.11 -2.88 -21.93
CA HIS A 225 1.26 -2.00 -22.19
C HIS A 225 0.91 -0.82 -23.12
N ALA A 226 -0.35 -0.61 -23.43
CA ALA A 226 -0.82 0.51 -24.24
C ALA A 226 -1.46 1.58 -23.34
N ILE A 227 -0.85 2.77 -23.25
CA ILE A 227 -1.32 3.87 -22.39
C ILE A 227 -2.79 4.24 -22.66
N GLY A 228 -3.21 4.30 -23.92
CA GLY A 228 -4.60 4.62 -24.27
C GLY A 228 -5.59 3.57 -23.76
N ILE A 229 -5.21 2.27 -23.74
CA ILE A 229 -6.03 1.20 -23.17
C ILE A 229 -6.07 1.33 -21.65
N ALA A 230 -4.92 1.56 -21.01
CA ALA A 230 -4.83 1.72 -19.56
C ALA A 230 -5.65 2.93 -19.07
N LEU A 231 -5.56 4.08 -19.73
CA LEU A 231 -6.34 5.28 -19.38
C LEU A 231 -7.84 5.07 -19.59
N LYS A 232 -8.24 4.40 -20.69
CA LYS A 232 -9.64 4.06 -20.93
C LYS A 232 -10.19 3.14 -19.84
N LYS A 233 -9.45 2.10 -19.50
CA LYS A 233 -9.81 1.17 -18.42
C LYS A 233 -9.94 1.89 -17.07
N ALA A 234 -8.98 2.74 -16.72
CA ALA A 234 -9.01 3.54 -15.50
C ALA A 234 -10.27 4.43 -15.44
N LEU A 235 -10.65 5.05 -16.57
CA LEU A 235 -11.87 5.86 -16.65
C LEU A 235 -13.13 5.01 -16.43
N GLU A 236 -13.22 3.84 -17.08
CA GLU A 236 -14.35 2.92 -16.91
C GLU A 236 -14.47 2.44 -15.46
N ASP A 237 -13.36 2.11 -14.81
CA ASP A 237 -13.31 1.65 -13.43
C ASP A 237 -13.77 2.77 -12.47
N VAL A 238 -13.23 3.98 -12.59
CA VAL A 238 -13.62 5.13 -11.74
C VAL A 238 -15.11 5.45 -11.89
N GLN A 239 -15.66 5.42 -13.11
CA GLN A 239 -17.08 5.66 -13.35
C GLN A 239 -17.96 4.56 -12.74
N SER A 240 -17.57 3.30 -12.87
CA SER A 240 -18.28 2.17 -12.28
C SER A 240 -18.29 2.24 -10.75
N GLU A 241 -17.15 2.57 -10.14
CA GLU A 241 -17.04 2.74 -8.68
C GLU A 241 -17.91 3.89 -8.18
N ARG A 242 -17.85 5.03 -8.85
CA ARG A 242 -18.69 6.19 -8.54
C ARG A 242 -20.18 5.84 -8.52
N ASP A 243 -20.65 5.15 -9.56
CA ASP A 243 -22.07 4.76 -9.67
C ASP A 243 -22.44 3.77 -8.56
N ARG A 244 -21.53 2.86 -8.20
CA ARG A 244 -21.68 1.93 -7.07
C ARG A 244 -21.76 2.69 -5.74
N HIS A 245 -20.92 3.69 -5.50
CA HIS A 245 -20.93 4.50 -4.28
C HIS A 245 -22.19 5.34 -4.13
N ILE A 246 -22.75 5.86 -5.24
CA ILE A 246 -24.04 6.55 -5.23
C ILE A 246 -25.14 5.61 -4.73
N ILE A 247 -25.16 4.36 -5.19
CA ILE A 247 -26.14 3.36 -4.74
C ILE A 247 -25.89 2.97 -3.28
N LEU A 248 -24.61 2.69 -2.93
CA LEU A 248 -24.22 2.29 -1.58
C LEU A 248 -24.62 3.33 -0.51
N LYS A 249 -24.42 4.61 -0.80
CA LYS A 249 -24.80 5.70 0.11
C LYS A 249 -26.29 5.72 0.44
N GLU A 250 -27.13 5.21 -0.45
CA GLU A 250 -28.59 5.14 -0.24
C GLU A 250 -29.03 3.90 0.56
N ASP A 251 -28.12 2.96 0.85
CA ASP A 251 -28.40 1.78 1.65
C ASP A 251 -28.83 2.16 3.08
N SER A 252 -29.82 1.44 3.62
CA SER A 252 -30.42 1.73 4.92
C SER A 252 -29.48 1.48 6.10
N GLU A 253 -28.55 0.53 5.99
CA GLU A 253 -27.55 0.26 7.03
C GLU A 253 -26.44 1.33 6.99
N ILE A 254 -25.98 1.69 5.79
CA ILE A 254 -24.99 2.75 5.59
C ILE A 254 -25.48 4.09 6.15
N LYS A 255 -26.75 4.44 5.92
CA LYS A 255 -27.36 5.69 6.43
C LYS A 255 -27.37 5.81 7.96
N LYS A 256 -27.22 4.72 8.69
CA LYS A 256 -27.07 4.75 10.15
C LYS A 256 -25.68 5.25 10.60
N HIS A 257 -24.70 5.23 9.71
CA HIS A 257 -23.31 5.59 9.96
C HIS A 257 -22.96 6.91 9.27
N SER A 258 -23.23 8.02 9.93
CA SER A 258 -23.08 9.37 9.35
C SER A 258 -21.65 9.67 8.87
N GLY A 259 -20.63 9.18 9.54
CA GLY A 259 -19.22 9.31 9.13
C GLY A 259 -18.99 8.66 7.78
N LEU A 260 -19.46 7.41 7.60
CA LEU A 260 -19.32 6.70 6.34
C LEU A 260 -20.09 7.37 5.19
N VAL A 261 -21.29 7.91 5.46
CA VAL A 261 -22.05 8.69 4.46
C VAL A 261 -21.26 9.90 3.98
N ILE A 262 -20.59 10.61 4.90
CA ILE A 262 -19.72 11.75 4.56
C ILE A 262 -18.51 11.28 3.74
N ASN A 263 -17.86 10.20 4.13
CA ASN A 263 -16.73 9.63 3.40
C ASN A 263 -17.13 9.21 1.98
N LEU A 264 -18.28 8.57 1.80
CA LEU A 264 -18.81 8.23 0.48
C LEU A 264 -19.12 9.48 -0.36
N ASP A 265 -19.70 10.53 0.22
CA ASP A 265 -19.93 11.79 -0.49
C ASP A 265 -18.64 12.46 -0.98
N LEU A 266 -17.59 12.43 -0.17
CA LEU A 266 -16.28 12.94 -0.55
C LEU A 266 -15.64 12.07 -1.63
N THR A 267 -15.73 10.75 -1.50
CA THR A 267 -15.22 9.79 -2.48
C THR A 267 -15.90 9.97 -3.84
N ILE A 268 -17.23 10.09 -3.90
CA ILE A 268 -17.99 10.35 -5.13
C ILE A 268 -17.52 11.64 -5.83
N LYS A 269 -17.35 12.74 -5.07
CA LYS A 269 -16.86 14.01 -5.63
C LYS A 269 -15.44 13.88 -6.21
N GLN A 270 -14.62 13.11 -5.55
CA GLN A 270 -13.24 12.87 -5.96
C GLN A 270 -13.19 11.99 -7.22
N GLU A 271 -14.06 10.98 -7.32
CA GLU A 271 -14.22 10.14 -8.50
C GLU A 271 -14.77 10.93 -9.70
N ASP A 272 -15.68 11.88 -9.50
CA ASP A 272 -16.13 12.82 -10.55
C ASP A 272 -14.95 13.64 -11.10
N TYR A 273 -14.07 14.12 -10.21
CA TYR A 273 -12.87 14.87 -10.60
C TYR A 273 -11.87 13.97 -11.36
N GLN A 274 -11.58 12.79 -10.83
CA GLN A 274 -10.67 11.82 -11.46
C GLN A 274 -11.16 11.38 -12.84
N ALA A 275 -12.46 11.12 -12.98
CA ALA A 275 -13.05 10.77 -14.28
C ALA A 275 -12.91 11.91 -15.31
N ALA A 276 -13.06 13.17 -14.88
CA ALA A 276 -12.86 14.32 -15.75
C ALA A 276 -11.40 14.42 -16.24
N GLU A 277 -10.41 14.27 -15.34
CA GLU A 277 -9.00 14.27 -15.70
C GLU A 277 -8.64 13.14 -16.66
N LEU A 278 -9.04 11.89 -16.35
CA LEU A 278 -8.76 10.72 -17.19
C LEU A 278 -9.36 10.87 -18.59
N LYS A 279 -10.57 11.48 -18.70
CA LYS A 279 -11.21 11.77 -19.98
C LYS A 279 -10.43 12.81 -20.79
N ASP A 280 -9.86 13.81 -20.13
CA ASP A 280 -9.07 14.84 -20.83
C ASP A 280 -7.70 14.28 -21.26
N TRP A 281 -7.04 13.48 -20.42
CA TRP A 281 -5.78 12.83 -20.80
C TRP A 281 -5.95 11.82 -21.93
N GLY A 282 -7.09 11.13 -22.00
CA GLY A 282 -7.41 10.21 -23.09
C GLY A 282 -7.57 10.89 -24.46
N LYS A 283 -7.84 12.21 -24.49
CA LYS A 283 -7.89 12.99 -25.74
C LYS A 283 -6.52 13.41 -26.26
N GLU A 284 -5.52 13.46 -25.36
CA GLU A 284 -4.16 13.88 -25.67
C GLU A 284 -3.29 12.74 -26.24
N LYS A 285 -3.76 11.47 -26.15
CA LYS A 285 -3.07 10.23 -26.57
C LYS A 285 -3.82 9.46 -27.63
#